data_ab462de4929dc677d6c1cd14e6be5c55
#
_entry.id   ab462de4929dc677d6c1cd14e6be5c55
#
_cell.length_a   1.000
_cell.length_b   1.000
_cell.length_c   1.000
_cell.angle_alpha   90.00
_cell.angle_beta   90.00
_cell.angle_gamma   90.00
#
_symmetry.space_group_name_H-M   'P 1'
#
loop_
_entity.id
_entity.type
_entity.pdbx_description
1 polymer ?
#
loop_
_entity_poly.entity_id
_entity_poly.type
_entity_poly.pdbx_seq_one_letter_code
_entity_poly.pdbx_strand_id
1 'polypeptide(L)'
;MHATVEQTKERSGWPAKRTLAALGISRGSCCRWLKEEAWAREQGDVRPVQAFEALPEERAAVLAYARQHPAIRHRELAWRMIDEEVAFLSSSTVYRILREANLMCRQRGRKKRYREEIEKATRPDERWGTDLMYVTISGVDYFYLAFIDEYSRYIVHWELLSNMEGHSVSLGGQKALETLPRNEHGELLARPEIRSDNGSGFISKEFHGVLEHYGLTHVKIRPHCPEENGIMERSNRTVREALEEAEPASRYEAEAALGRIIHWYNHERLHSSLGYLRPIDYYRGDPQSLHETRRKKLAAARHRRREKNLELRQPTLPTEG
;
A
#
# COMPACT_ATOMS: atom_id res chain seq x y z
N MET A 1 -30.42 -26.14 11.73
CA MET A 1 -31.52 -25.42 12.38
C MET A 1 -32.90 -26.06 12.15
N HIS A 2 -33.24 -26.48 10.92
CA HIS A 2 -34.46 -27.26 10.64
C HIS A 2 -34.51 -28.53 11.47
N ALA A 3 -33.43 -29.29 11.53
CA ALA A 3 -33.33 -30.50 12.37
C ALA A 3 -33.64 -30.22 13.85
N THR A 4 -33.25 -29.06 14.38
CA THR A 4 -33.53 -28.66 15.76
C THR A 4 -35.03 -28.40 15.99
N VAL A 5 -35.72 -27.80 15.02
CA VAL A 5 -37.17 -27.54 15.09
C VAL A 5 -37.93 -28.85 15.02
N GLU A 6 -37.60 -29.75 14.12
CA GLU A 6 -38.19 -31.10 14.00
C GLU A 6 -37.93 -31.94 15.23
N GLN A 7 -36.70 -32.02 15.72
CA GLN A 7 -36.37 -32.75 16.96
C GLN A 7 -37.10 -32.20 18.18
N THR A 8 -37.28 -30.86 18.25
CA THR A 8 -38.06 -30.26 19.35
C THR A 8 -39.54 -30.62 19.25
N LYS A 9 -40.09 -30.65 18.05
CA LYS A 9 -41.47 -31.08 17.79
C LYS A 9 -41.66 -32.52 18.18
N GLU A 10 -40.78 -33.42 17.79
CA GLU A 10 -40.82 -34.85 18.15
C GLU A 10 -40.70 -35.08 19.66
N ARG A 11 -39.82 -34.36 20.34
CA ARG A 11 -39.59 -34.54 21.80
C ARG A 11 -40.64 -33.88 22.67
N SER A 12 -41.18 -32.73 22.30
CA SER A 12 -42.03 -31.92 23.17
C SER A 12 -43.47 -31.81 22.69
N GLY A 13 -43.78 -32.30 21.48
CA GLY A 13 -45.08 -32.10 20.85
C GLY A 13 -45.42 -30.65 20.50
N TRP A 14 -44.44 -29.73 20.60
CA TRP A 14 -44.65 -28.31 20.33
C TRP A 14 -44.83 -28.06 18.83
N PRO A 15 -45.82 -27.25 18.44
CA PRO A 15 -45.92 -26.84 17.05
C PRO A 15 -44.71 -25.97 16.66
N ALA A 16 -44.22 -26.11 15.44
CA ALA A 16 -43.04 -25.38 14.93
C ALA A 16 -43.08 -23.85 15.19
N LYS A 17 -44.31 -23.26 15.16
CA LYS A 17 -44.51 -21.83 15.47
C LYS A 17 -44.06 -21.47 16.90
N ARG A 18 -44.27 -22.34 17.86
CA ARG A 18 -43.90 -22.10 19.28
C ARG A 18 -42.36 -22.25 19.46
N THR A 19 -41.77 -23.22 18.80
CA THR A 19 -40.32 -23.42 18.81
C THR A 19 -39.60 -22.25 18.17
N LEU A 20 -40.07 -21.78 17.02
CA LEU A 20 -39.49 -20.63 16.32
C LEU A 20 -39.61 -19.34 17.16
N ALA A 21 -40.74 -19.13 17.82
CA ALA A 21 -40.91 -17.98 18.70
C ALA A 21 -39.96 -18.02 19.90
N ALA A 22 -39.79 -19.20 20.52
CA ALA A 22 -38.86 -19.39 21.64
C ALA A 22 -37.37 -19.15 21.22
N LEU A 23 -37.02 -19.43 19.95
CA LEU A 23 -35.70 -19.20 19.39
C LEU A 23 -35.51 -17.78 18.82
N GLY A 24 -36.52 -16.91 18.87
CA GLY A 24 -36.45 -15.55 18.31
C GLY A 24 -36.40 -15.53 16.77
N ILE A 25 -36.85 -16.60 16.09
CA ILE A 25 -36.73 -16.76 14.64
C ILE A 25 -38.06 -16.45 13.98
N SER A 26 -38.06 -15.55 12.99
CA SER A 26 -39.29 -15.28 12.22
C SER A 26 -39.67 -16.47 11.34
N ARG A 27 -40.99 -16.70 11.19
CA ARG A 27 -41.49 -17.74 10.28
C ARG A 27 -41.00 -17.54 8.83
N GLY A 28 -40.90 -16.28 8.40
CA GLY A 28 -40.39 -15.94 7.07
C GLY A 28 -38.91 -16.35 6.86
N SER A 29 -38.06 -16.16 7.88
CA SER A 29 -36.69 -16.62 7.85
C SER A 29 -36.56 -18.13 7.78
N CYS A 30 -37.39 -18.85 8.58
CA CYS A 30 -37.40 -20.30 8.55
C CYS A 30 -37.86 -20.83 7.17
N CYS A 31 -38.96 -20.28 6.61
CA CYS A 31 -39.41 -20.67 5.28
C CYS A 31 -38.40 -20.38 4.17
N ARG A 32 -37.67 -19.30 4.28
CA ARG A 32 -36.59 -18.97 3.33
C ARG A 32 -35.48 -20.01 3.39
N TRP A 33 -34.98 -20.34 4.57
CA TRP A 33 -33.98 -21.36 4.76
C TRP A 33 -34.40 -22.74 4.27
N LEU A 34 -35.67 -23.14 4.52
CA LEU A 34 -36.21 -24.37 3.99
C LEU A 34 -36.24 -24.42 2.46
N LYS A 35 -36.57 -23.29 1.82
CA LYS A 35 -36.51 -23.18 0.35
C LYS A 35 -35.07 -23.23 -0.14
N GLU A 36 -34.13 -22.57 0.55
CA GLU A 36 -32.71 -22.61 0.24
C GLU A 36 -32.14 -24.03 0.42
N GLU A 37 -32.49 -24.74 1.49
CA GLU A 37 -32.07 -26.14 1.72
C GLU A 37 -32.69 -27.10 0.70
N ALA A 38 -33.97 -26.94 0.34
CA ALA A 38 -34.62 -27.74 -0.68
C ALA A 38 -34.00 -27.52 -2.05
N TRP A 39 -33.75 -26.26 -2.41
CA TRP A 39 -33.09 -25.89 -3.63
C TRP A 39 -31.67 -26.44 -3.70
N ALA A 40 -30.91 -26.36 -2.60
CA ALA A 40 -29.54 -26.92 -2.51
C ALA A 40 -29.53 -28.46 -2.65
N ARG A 41 -30.55 -29.15 -2.15
CA ARG A 41 -30.70 -30.61 -2.31
C ARG A 41 -31.04 -31.01 -3.75
N GLU A 42 -31.89 -30.23 -4.43
CA GLU A 42 -32.30 -30.49 -5.82
C GLU A 42 -31.18 -30.19 -6.80
N GLN A 43 -30.39 -29.17 -6.55
CA GLN A 43 -29.32 -28.73 -7.46
C GLN A 43 -27.94 -29.31 -7.10
N GLY A 44 -27.83 -30.06 -5.98
CA GLY A 44 -26.56 -30.59 -5.48
C GLY A 44 -25.57 -29.45 -5.28
N ASP A 45 -25.51 -28.83 -4.13
CA ASP A 45 -24.53 -27.80 -3.66
C ASP A 45 -23.98 -26.77 -4.69
N VAL A 46 -24.60 -26.68 -5.89
CA VAL A 46 -24.18 -25.79 -6.97
C VAL A 46 -24.80 -24.42 -6.77
N ARG A 47 -24.11 -23.57 -6.03
CA ARG A 47 -24.45 -22.14 -5.94
C ARG A 47 -24.41 -21.52 -7.35
N PRO A 48 -25.47 -20.82 -7.81
CA PRO A 48 -25.45 -20.19 -9.12
C PRO A 48 -24.33 -19.17 -9.20
N VAL A 49 -23.54 -19.27 -10.26
CA VAL A 49 -22.42 -18.35 -10.53
C VAL A 49 -22.95 -16.92 -10.60
N GLN A 50 -22.36 -16.02 -9.83
CA GLN A 50 -22.74 -14.61 -9.83
C GLN A 50 -22.15 -13.89 -11.06
N ALA A 51 -22.91 -12.93 -11.65
CA ALA A 51 -22.51 -12.25 -12.88
C ALA A 51 -21.09 -11.62 -12.86
N PHE A 52 -20.63 -11.21 -11.69
CA PHE A 52 -19.31 -10.59 -11.51
C PHE A 52 -18.34 -11.44 -10.67
N GLU A 53 -18.64 -12.70 -10.50
CA GLU A 53 -17.78 -13.64 -9.78
C GLU A 53 -16.45 -13.82 -10.53
N ALA A 54 -15.35 -13.94 -9.78
CA ALA A 54 -14.05 -14.19 -10.38
C ALA A 54 -14.07 -15.52 -11.11
N LEU A 55 -13.58 -15.52 -12.35
CA LEU A 55 -13.50 -16.72 -13.17
C LEU A 55 -12.52 -17.74 -12.55
N PRO A 56 -12.69 -19.04 -12.79
CA PRO A 56 -11.78 -20.07 -12.26
C PRO A 56 -10.32 -19.81 -12.60
N GLU A 57 -10.01 -19.38 -13.84
CA GLU A 57 -8.68 -19.01 -14.26
C GLU A 57 -8.11 -17.80 -13.53
N GLU A 58 -8.94 -16.79 -13.24
CA GLU A 58 -8.54 -15.62 -12.44
C GLU A 58 -8.24 -16.00 -10.97
N ARG A 59 -9.05 -16.90 -10.40
CA ARG A 59 -8.79 -17.44 -9.04
C ARG A 59 -7.49 -18.20 -8.99
N ALA A 60 -7.24 -19.07 -9.98
CA ALA A 60 -6.01 -19.83 -10.07
C ALA A 60 -4.77 -18.92 -10.20
N ALA A 61 -4.86 -17.88 -11.04
CA ALA A 61 -3.79 -16.89 -11.20
C ALA A 61 -3.49 -16.14 -9.89
N VAL A 62 -4.52 -15.69 -9.16
CA VAL A 62 -4.34 -15.04 -7.85
C VAL A 62 -3.63 -15.96 -6.85
N LEU A 63 -4.04 -17.23 -6.77
CA LEU A 63 -3.45 -18.18 -5.83
C LEU A 63 -2.00 -18.53 -6.20
N ALA A 64 -1.70 -18.67 -7.49
CA ALA A 64 -0.35 -18.92 -7.98
C ALA A 64 0.57 -17.73 -7.65
N TYR A 65 0.14 -16.51 -7.99
CA TYR A 65 0.89 -15.29 -7.73
C TYR A 65 1.13 -15.04 -6.23
N ALA A 66 0.13 -15.31 -5.38
CA ALA A 66 0.27 -15.16 -3.93
C ALA A 66 1.27 -16.14 -3.31
N ARG A 67 1.38 -17.37 -3.85
CA ARG A 67 2.39 -18.35 -3.41
C ARG A 67 3.82 -17.94 -3.77
N GLN A 68 4.00 -17.24 -4.88
CA GLN A 68 5.30 -16.69 -5.29
C GLN A 68 5.69 -15.46 -4.44
N HIS A 69 4.69 -14.75 -3.89
CA HIS A 69 4.88 -13.51 -3.14
C HIS A 69 4.24 -13.52 -1.74
N PRO A 70 4.63 -14.45 -0.84
CA PRO A 70 3.93 -14.68 0.44
C PRO A 70 3.99 -13.51 1.42
N ALA A 71 4.98 -12.62 1.29
CA ALA A 71 5.15 -11.45 2.14
C ALA A 71 4.29 -10.25 1.71
N ILE A 72 3.74 -10.27 0.49
CA ILE A 72 2.99 -9.14 -0.07
C ILE A 72 1.54 -9.16 0.43
N ARG A 73 1.05 -8.00 0.85
CA ARG A 73 -0.34 -7.84 1.31
C ARG A 73 -1.32 -7.87 0.13
N HIS A 74 -2.52 -8.38 0.36
CA HIS A 74 -3.57 -8.54 -0.66
C HIS A 74 -3.87 -7.26 -1.47
N ARG A 75 -3.78 -6.06 -0.87
CA ARG A 75 -4.02 -4.80 -1.59
C ARG A 75 -2.90 -4.49 -2.57
N GLU A 76 -1.67 -4.60 -2.14
CA GLU A 76 -0.49 -4.42 -2.99
C GLU A 76 -0.44 -5.50 -4.08
N LEU A 77 -0.68 -6.76 -3.68
CA LEU A 77 -0.74 -7.89 -4.60
C LEU A 77 -1.77 -7.68 -5.72
N ALA A 78 -2.97 -7.14 -5.40
CA ALA A 78 -3.99 -6.83 -6.38
C ALA A 78 -3.50 -5.81 -7.42
N TRP A 79 -2.79 -4.77 -7.00
CA TRP A 79 -2.29 -3.75 -7.91
C TRP A 79 -1.11 -4.24 -8.75
N ARG A 80 -0.19 -5.02 -8.16
CA ARG A 80 0.90 -5.67 -8.92
C ARG A 80 0.36 -6.57 -10.03
N MET A 81 -0.62 -7.43 -9.71
CA MET A 81 -1.23 -8.30 -10.72
C MET A 81 -1.89 -7.52 -11.87
N ILE A 82 -2.45 -6.33 -11.61
CA ILE A 82 -3.01 -5.47 -12.67
C ILE A 82 -1.92 -4.87 -13.54
N ASP A 83 -0.83 -4.41 -12.92
CA ASP A 83 0.30 -3.79 -13.64
C ASP A 83 1.08 -4.82 -14.46
N GLU A 84 1.25 -6.02 -13.93
CA GLU A 84 1.93 -7.16 -14.58
C GLU A 84 0.99 -8.00 -15.48
N GLU A 85 -0.25 -7.56 -15.65
CA GLU A 85 -1.27 -8.19 -16.52
C GLU A 85 -1.61 -9.65 -16.16
N VAL A 86 -1.38 -10.04 -14.90
CA VAL A 86 -1.65 -11.41 -14.40
C VAL A 86 -3.14 -11.63 -14.14
N ALA A 87 -3.79 -10.69 -13.43
CA ALA A 87 -5.21 -10.75 -13.12
C ALA A 87 -5.78 -9.35 -12.82
N PHE A 88 -6.99 -9.08 -13.27
CA PHE A 88 -7.63 -7.76 -13.13
C PHE A 88 -8.80 -7.83 -12.13
N LEU A 89 -8.48 -7.99 -10.86
CA LEU A 89 -9.44 -8.13 -9.77
C LEU A 89 -9.30 -7.00 -8.75
N SER A 90 -10.44 -6.60 -8.14
CA SER A 90 -10.40 -5.65 -7.04
C SER A 90 -9.70 -6.24 -5.81
N SER A 91 -9.07 -5.40 -5.01
CA SER A 91 -8.40 -5.83 -3.77
C SER A 91 -9.34 -6.55 -2.79
N SER A 92 -10.64 -6.23 -2.81
CA SER A 92 -11.65 -6.91 -2.00
C SER A 92 -11.93 -8.33 -2.51
N THR A 93 -11.89 -8.56 -3.82
CA THR A 93 -12.04 -9.88 -4.42
C THR A 93 -10.81 -10.74 -4.14
N VAL A 94 -9.62 -10.18 -4.34
CA VAL A 94 -8.34 -10.83 -3.99
C VAL A 94 -8.31 -11.22 -2.52
N TYR A 95 -8.73 -10.32 -1.62
CA TYR A 95 -8.85 -10.64 -0.18
C TYR A 95 -9.72 -11.87 0.09
N ARG A 96 -10.91 -11.95 -0.54
CA ARG A 96 -11.81 -13.10 -0.35
C ARG A 96 -11.19 -14.40 -0.84
N ILE A 97 -10.59 -14.40 -2.04
CA ILE A 97 -9.91 -15.57 -2.60
C ILE A 97 -8.78 -16.05 -1.69
N LEU A 98 -7.90 -15.15 -1.23
CA LEU A 98 -6.79 -15.49 -0.34
C LEU A 98 -7.25 -15.97 1.04
N ARG A 99 -8.32 -15.37 1.58
CA ARG A 99 -8.91 -15.79 2.85
C ARG A 99 -9.48 -17.20 2.77
N GLU A 100 -10.21 -17.52 1.72
CA GLU A 100 -10.77 -18.87 1.47
C GLU A 100 -9.67 -19.93 1.34
N ALA A 101 -8.54 -19.56 0.72
CA ALA A 101 -7.38 -20.44 0.54
C ALA A 101 -6.40 -20.46 1.74
N ASN A 102 -6.67 -19.73 2.83
CA ASN A 102 -5.77 -19.54 3.98
C ASN A 102 -4.38 -18.99 3.60
N LEU A 103 -4.29 -18.18 2.54
CA LEU A 103 -3.05 -17.57 2.04
C LEU A 103 -2.92 -16.09 2.43
N MET A 104 -3.58 -15.65 3.51
CA MET A 104 -3.46 -14.27 3.99
C MET A 104 -2.11 -14.02 4.66
N CYS A 105 -1.42 -12.99 4.23
CA CYS A 105 -0.22 -12.50 4.91
C CYS A 105 -0.54 -12.10 6.36
N ARG A 106 0.10 -12.75 7.33
CA ARG A 106 -0.10 -12.50 8.76
C ARG A 106 0.74 -11.31 9.22
N GLN A 107 0.16 -10.13 9.19
CA GLN A 107 0.75 -8.96 9.82
C GLN A 107 -0.19 -8.40 10.88
N ARG A 108 0.36 -8.02 12.06
CA ARG A 108 -0.42 -7.40 13.13
C ARG A 108 -0.97 -6.05 12.66
N GLY A 109 -2.28 -5.88 12.73
CA GLY A 109 -2.94 -4.60 12.49
C GLY A 109 -2.50 -3.57 13.53
N ARG A 110 -2.11 -2.36 13.10
CA ARG A 110 -1.87 -1.23 14.01
C ARG A 110 -3.19 -0.51 14.27
N LYS A 111 -3.42 -0.10 15.52
CA LYS A 111 -4.54 0.77 15.89
C LYS A 111 -4.36 2.11 15.15
N LYS A 112 -5.44 2.61 14.54
CA LYS A 112 -5.48 3.97 14.00
C LYS A 112 -5.37 4.94 15.17
N ARG A 113 -4.37 5.85 15.12
CA ARG A 113 -4.32 7.03 15.98
C ARG A 113 -4.98 8.18 15.24
N TYR A 114 -5.70 9.04 15.98
CA TYR A 114 -6.17 10.32 15.46
C TYR A 114 -4.94 11.14 15.05
N ARG A 115 -4.99 11.77 13.90
CA ARG A 115 -3.94 12.66 13.40
C ARG A 115 -4.61 13.94 12.96
N GLU A 116 -4.04 15.07 13.35
CA GLU A 116 -4.41 16.36 12.76
C GLU A 116 -4.14 16.33 11.26
N GLU A 117 -5.00 16.98 10.48
CA GLU A 117 -4.78 17.15 9.05
C GLU A 117 -3.67 18.16 8.83
N ILE A 118 -2.51 17.68 8.41
CA ILE A 118 -1.39 18.51 7.98
C ILE A 118 -1.61 18.84 6.51
N GLU A 119 -1.36 20.10 6.16
CA GLU A 119 -1.37 20.55 4.77
C GLU A 119 -0.39 19.71 3.95
N LYS A 120 -0.89 19.11 2.86
CA LYS A 120 -0.11 18.20 2.01
C LYS A 120 0.44 18.97 0.83
N ALA A 121 1.68 18.69 0.46
CA ALA A 121 2.22 19.12 -0.82
C ALA A 121 1.35 18.59 -1.97
N THR A 122 1.14 19.43 -2.99
CA THR A 122 0.23 19.19 -4.12
C THR A 122 0.94 18.85 -5.41
N ARG A 123 2.25 19.11 -5.49
CA ARG A 123 3.11 18.87 -6.65
C ARG A 123 4.53 18.49 -6.22
N PRO A 124 5.32 17.87 -7.13
CA PRO A 124 6.74 17.62 -6.87
C PRO A 124 7.52 18.91 -6.60
N ASP A 125 8.54 18.81 -5.79
CA ASP A 125 9.47 19.88 -5.45
C ASP A 125 8.80 21.13 -4.84
N GLU A 126 7.62 20.95 -4.22
CA GLU A 126 6.95 22.00 -3.44
C GLU A 126 7.46 22.02 -2.00
N ARG A 127 7.65 20.83 -1.41
CA ARG A 127 8.14 20.67 -0.04
C ARG A 127 8.98 19.41 0.09
N TRP A 128 10.18 19.57 0.66
CA TRP A 128 11.06 18.47 0.99
C TRP A 128 11.21 18.30 2.50
N GLY A 129 11.01 17.08 2.99
CA GLY A 129 11.40 16.70 4.34
C GLY A 129 12.86 16.26 4.39
N THR A 130 13.57 16.58 5.45
CA THR A 130 14.93 16.09 5.72
C THR A 130 15.07 15.65 7.16
N ASP A 131 15.92 14.65 7.39
CA ASP A 131 16.16 14.08 8.71
C ASP A 131 17.51 13.34 8.74
N LEU A 132 18.06 13.16 9.94
CA LEU A 132 19.25 12.38 10.22
C LEU A 132 18.88 11.11 10.99
N MET A 133 19.22 9.97 10.43
CA MET A 133 19.00 8.67 11.07
C MET A 133 20.34 8.05 11.48
N TYR A 134 20.48 7.65 12.74
CA TYR A 134 21.63 6.89 13.23
C TYR A 134 21.70 5.50 12.59
N VAL A 135 22.89 5.12 12.14
CA VAL A 135 23.22 3.82 11.56
C VAL A 135 24.51 3.32 12.16
N THR A 136 24.47 2.24 12.93
CA THR A 136 25.67 1.63 13.52
C THR A 136 26.14 0.49 12.63
N ILE A 137 27.40 0.55 12.18
CA ILE A 137 28.04 -0.47 11.32
C ILE A 137 29.32 -0.94 12.00
N SER A 138 29.39 -2.23 12.35
CA SER A 138 30.54 -2.83 13.05
C SER A 138 30.99 -2.05 14.28
N GLY A 139 30.01 -1.49 15.05
CA GLY A 139 30.29 -0.73 16.26
C GLY A 139 30.68 0.73 16.05
N VAL A 140 30.65 1.23 14.81
CA VAL A 140 30.89 2.65 14.47
C VAL A 140 29.59 3.30 14.05
N ASP A 141 29.30 4.49 14.61
CA ASP A 141 28.10 5.24 14.30
C ASP A 141 28.31 6.15 13.09
N TYR A 142 27.38 6.06 12.17
CA TYR A 142 27.22 6.91 11.00
C TYR A 142 25.83 7.56 11.00
N PHE A 143 25.64 8.54 10.11
CA PHE A 143 24.41 9.32 10.03
C PHE A 143 23.88 9.30 8.61
N TYR A 144 22.77 8.61 8.40
CA TYR A 144 22.05 8.63 7.14
C TYR A 144 21.27 9.93 7.04
N LEU A 145 21.72 10.82 6.16
CA LEU A 145 21.01 12.05 5.78
C LEU A 145 20.17 11.76 4.54
N ALA A 146 18.91 12.16 4.55
CA ALA A 146 18.04 12.05 3.38
C ALA A 146 17.16 13.27 3.18
N PHE A 147 16.88 13.57 1.92
CA PHE A 147 15.89 14.55 1.48
C PHE A 147 14.81 13.81 0.71
N ILE A 148 13.54 13.96 1.13
CA ILE A 148 12.39 13.30 0.51
C ILE A 148 11.37 14.34 0.03
N ASP A 149 10.93 14.21 -1.19
CA ASP A 149 9.81 15.00 -1.69
C ASP A 149 8.49 14.54 -1.03
N GLU A 150 7.82 15.45 -0.31
CA GLU A 150 6.62 15.11 0.46
C GLU A 150 5.41 14.77 -0.40
N TYR A 151 5.32 15.24 -1.63
CA TYR A 151 4.25 14.89 -2.55
C TYR A 151 4.40 13.46 -3.07
N SER A 152 5.53 13.16 -3.67
CA SER A 152 5.80 11.89 -4.36
C SER A 152 6.36 10.79 -3.44
N ARG A 153 6.87 11.14 -2.26
CA ARG A 153 7.65 10.24 -1.39
C ARG A 153 8.99 9.82 -2.00
N TYR A 154 9.44 10.48 -3.07
CA TYR A 154 10.70 10.20 -3.74
C TYR A 154 11.86 10.72 -2.89
N ILE A 155 12.86 9.87 -2.61
CA ILE A 155 14.09 10.28 -1.94
C ILE A 155 14.97 10.93 -3.01
N VAL A 156 15.05 12.26 -2.97
CA VAL A 156 15.74 13.07 -3.98
C VAL A 156 17.25 13.03 -3.82
N HIS A 157 17.72 12.93 -2.57
CA HIS A 157 19.15 12.83 -2.23
C HIS A 157 19.32 12.08 -0.91
N TRP A 158 20.45 11.41 -0.77
CA TRP A 158 20.86 10.75 0.47
C TRP A 158 22.39 10.66 0.56
N GLU A 159 22.90 10.65 1.79
CA GLU A 159 24.33 10.43 2.08
C GLU A 159 24.49 9.67 3.41
N LEU A 160 25.60 8.95 3.55
CA LEU A 160 26.04 8.36 4.79
C LEU A 160 27.19 9.19 5.37
N LEU A 161 26.89 10.05 6.33
CA LEU A 161 27.83 10.96 6.95
C LEU A 161 28.58 10.29 8.11
N SER A 162 29.83 10.73 8.36
CA SER A 162 30.62 10.31 9.52
C SER A 162 30.37 11.15 10.78
N ASN A 163 29.70 12.30 10.64
CA ASN A 163 29.29 13.16 11.74
C ASN A 163 28.01 13.93 11.37
N MET A 164 27.37 14.56 12.36
CA MET A 164 26.16 15.37 12.17
C MET A 164 26.44 16.89 12.30
N GLU A 165 27.65 17.31 12.05
CA GLU A 165 28.06 18.71 12.12
C GLU A 165 27.35 19.53 11.03
N GLY A 166 27.14 20.81 11.32
CA GLY A 166 26.47 21.74 10.41
C GLY A 166 27.10 21.79 9.02
N HIS A 167 28.45 21.74 8.93
CA HIS A 167 29.16 21.72 7.66
C HIS A 167 28.82 20.47 6.81
N SER A 168 28.83 19.28 7.40
CA SER A 168 28.51 18.03 6.69
C SER A 168 27.07 18.01 6.21
N VAL A 169 26.13 18.45 7.06
CA VAL A 169 24.70 18.54 6.71
C VAL A 169 24.46 19.58 5.60
N SER A 170 25.20 20.71 5.66
CA SER A 170 25.11 21.77 4.65
C SER A 170 25.58 21.32 3.28
N LEU A 171 26.69 20.58 3.22
CA LEU A 171 27.17 19.97 1.96
C LEU A 171 26.16 18.98 1.38
N GLY A 172 25.57 18.11 2.22
CA GLY A 172 24.50 17.22 1.78
C GLY A 172 23.28 17.98 1.27
N GLY A 173 22.89 19.06 1.95
CA GLY A 173 21.83 19.96 1.51
C GLY A 173 22.13 20.61 0.15
N GLN A 174 23.34 21.10 -0.06
CA GLN A 174 23.77 21.66 -1.34
C GLN A 174 23.69 20.63 -2.48
N LYS A 175 24.20 19.42 -2.27
CA LYS A 175 24.09 18.32 -3.25
C LYS A 175 22.64 17.93 -3.54
N ALA A 176 21.78 17.94 -2.52
CA ALA A 176 20.35 17.73 -2.73
C ALA A 176 19.76 18.79 -3.67
N LEU A 177 20.08 20.07 -3.47
CA LEU A 177 19.63 21.17 -4.33
C LEU A 177 20.23 21.14 -5.74
N GLU A 178 21.39 20.54 -5.94
CA GLU A 178 21.98 20.31 -7.25
C GLU A 178 21.17 19.32 -8.11
N THR A 179 20.33 18.49 -7.51
CA THR A 179 19.42 17.57 -8.23
C THR A 179 18.22 18.30 -8.87
N LEU A 180 17.92 19.52 -8.43
CA LEU A 180 16.80 20.31 -8.97
C LEU A 180 17.10 20.80 -10.39
N PRO A 181 16.08 20.81 -11.25
CA PRO A 181 16.22 21.34 -12.60
C PRO A 181 16.51 22.85 -12.58
N ARG A 182 17.35 23.30 -13.52
CA ARG A 182 17.77 24.69 -13.67
C ARG A 182 17.40 25.21 -15.06
N ASN A 183 17.20 26.51 -15.15
CA ASN A 183 17.04 27.20 -16.43
C ASN A 183 18.40 27.41 -17.13
N GLU A 184 18.39 28.00 -18.30
CA GLU A 184 19.60 28.32 -19.09
C GLU A 184 20.57 29.30 -18.38
N HIS A 185 20.07 30.05 -17.39
CA HIS A 185 20.84 30.98 -16.57
C HIS A 185 21.36 30.36 -15.27
N GLY A 186 21.13 29.04 -15.05
CA GLY A 186 21.54 28.32 -13.85
C GLY A 186 20.64 28.51 -12.64
N GLU A 187 19.49 29.20 -12.76
CA GLU A 187 18.56 29.42 -11.67
C GLU A 187 17.67 28.19 -11.46
N LEU A 188 17.33 27.91 -10.20
CA LEU A 188 16.43 26.81 -9.86
C LEU A 188 15.03 27.02 -10.42
N LEU A 189 14.50 26.04 -11.16
CA LEU A 189 13.12 26.02 -11.66
C LEU A 189 12.10 25.69 -10.56
N ALA A 190 12.52 25.07 -9.48
CA ALA A 190 11.70 24.78 -8.31
C ALA A 190 12.45 25.22 -7.05
N ARG A 191 11.72 25.73 -6.06
CA ARG A 191 12.25 26.15 -4.76
C ARG A 191 11.45 25.50 -3.66
N PRO A 192 11.79 24.25 -3.28
CA PRO A 192 11.07 23.54 -2.24
C PRO A 192 11.21 24.24 -0.88
N GLU A 193 10.13 24.24 -0.11
CA GLU A 193 10.19 24.49 1.32
C GLU A 193 10.92 23.32 1.99
N ILE A 194 12.00 23.59 2.72
CA ILE A 194 12.75 22.53 3.42
C ILE A 194 12.22 22.39 4.84
N ARG A 195 11.75 21.20 5.17
CA ARG A 195 11.23 20.87 6.50
C ARG A 195 12.18 19.91 7.21
N SER A 196 12.66 20.30 8.39
CA SER A 196 13.50 19.46 9.25
C SER A 196 13.04 19.47 10.70
N ASP A 197 13.56 18.55 11.49
CA ASP A 197 13.52 18.65 12.93
C ASP A 197 14.44 19.78 13.45
N ASN A 198 14.55 19.89 14.79
CA ASN A 198 15.43 20.86 15.44
C ASN A 198 16.83 20.27 15.71
N GLY A 199 17.31 19.31 14.93
CA GLY A 199 18.65 18.75 15.05
C GLY A 199 19.74 19.80 14.86
N SER A 200 20.85 19.68 15.61
CA SER A 200 21.94 20.67 15.62
C SER A 200 22.51 20.98 14.22
N GLY A 201 22.58 19.99 13.36
CA GLY A 201 23.03 20.16 11.98
C GLY A 201 22.14 21.06 11.14
N PHE A 202 20.81 20.94 11.30
CA PHE A 202 19.82 21.73 10.56
C PHE A 202 19.62 23.14 11.09
N ILE A 203 19.93 23.39 12.37
CA ILE A 203 19.86 24.75 12.95
C ILE A 203 21.18 25.53 12.82
N SER A 204 22.20 24.92 12.23
CA SER A 204 23.52 25.53 12.06
C SER A 204 23.47 26.73 11.12
N LYS A 205 24.41 27.68 11.32
CA LYS A 205 24.55 28.85 10.42
C LYS A 205 24.91 28.46 9.01
N GLU A 206 25.71 27.40 8.86
CA GLU A 206 26.16 26.87 7.58
C GLU A 206 24.98 26.36 6.76
N PHE A 207 24.10 25.54 7.35
CA PHE A 207 22.91 25.05 6.69
C PHE A 207 21.94 26.16 6.31
N HIS A 208 21.75 27.11 7.22
CA HIS A 208 20.90 28.27 6.97
C HIS A 208 21.47 29.15 5.84
N GLY A 209 22.79 29.37 5.80
CA GLY A 209 23.47 30.11 4.73
C GLY A 209 23.30 29.45 3.34
N VAL A 210 23.30 28.11 3.26
CA VAL A 210 23.01 27.40 2.00
C VAL A 210 21.57 27.69 1.55
N LEU A 211 20.60 27.59 2.45
CA LEU A 211 19.19 27.82 2.08
C LEU A 211 18.94 29.28 1.68
N GLU A 212 19.52 30.24 2.37
CA GLU A 212 19.45 31.67 2.00
C GLU A 212 20.08 31.95 0.63
N HIS A 213 21.25 31.35 0.34
CA HIS A 213 21.92 31.50 -0.95
C HIS A 213 21.02 31.09 -2.13
N TYR A 214 20.23 30.01 -1.94
CA TYR A 214 19.29 29.52 -2.97
C TYR A 214 17.89 30.15 -2.85
N GLY A 215 17.64 31.04 -1.89
CA GLY A 215 16.35 31.68 -1.67
C GLY A 215 15.25 30.70 -1.25
N LEU A 216 15.59 29.74 -0.39
CA LEU A 216 14.68 28.70 0.09
C LEU A 216 14.15 29.00 1.49
N THR A 217 12.92 28.57 1.73
CA THR A 217 12.30 28.67 3.07
C THR A 217 12.63 27.42 3.89
N HIS A 218 13.05 27.63 5.15
CA HIS A 218 13.26 26.58 6.12
C HIS A 218 12.13 26.57 7.15
N VAL A 219 11.41 25.48 7.26
CA VAL A 219 10.34 25.27 8.24
C VAL A 219 10.77 24.20 9.24
N LYS A 220 10.88 24.61 10.50
CA LYS A 220 11.19 23.69 11.60
C LYS A 220 9.92 23.04 12.11
N ILE A 221 9.95 21.74 12.30
CA ILE A 221 8.86 20.96 12.90
C ILE A 221 8.63 21.44 14.33
N ARG A 222 7.36 21.62 14.68
CA ARG A 222 6.99 22.05 16.04
C ARG A 222 7.43 20.99 17.06
N PRO A 223 7.99 21.40 18.20
CA PRO A 223 8.30 20.48 19.30
C PRO A 223 7.06 19.67 19.69
N HIS A 224 7.25 18.38 19.92
CA HIS A 224 6.18 17.43 20.29
C HIS A 224 5.09 17.19 19.24
N CYS A 225 5.32 17.56 17.96
CA CYS A 225 4.43 17.30 16.84
C CYS A 225 5.03 16.26 15.87
N PRO A 226 5.23 14.99 16.30
CA PRO A 226 5.87 13.95 15.47
C PRO A 226 5.10 13.64 14.19
N GLU A 227 3.82 13.97 14.12
CA GLU A 227 3.02 13.83 12.92
C GLU A 227 3.53 14.68 11.75
N GLU A 228 4.15 15.83 12.01
CA GLU A 228 4.74 16.69 10.98
C GLU A 228 5.95 16.04 10.29
N ASN A 229 6.65 15.11 10.98
CA ASN A 229 7.77 14.33 10.42
C ASN A 229 7.36 12.90 9.97
N GLY A 230 6.07 12.58 10.01
CA GLY A 230 5.59 11.22 9.80
C GLY A 230 5.96 10.61 8.44
N ILE A 231 6.29 11.43 7.44
CA ILE A 231 6.76 10.99 6.11
C ILE A 231 8.21 10.51 6.22
N MET A 232 9.08 11.32 6.81
CA MET A 232 10.48 11.00 7.04
C MET A 232 10.65 9.79 7.96
N GLU A 233 9.95 9.78 9.12
CA GLU A 233 9.97 8.63 10.04
C GLU A 233 9.60 7.31 9.35
N ARG A 234 8.59 7.36 8.47
CA ARG A 234 8.16 6.18 7.72
C ARG A 234 9.19 5.74 6.69
N SER A 235 9.81 6.69 6.00
CA SER A 235 10.88 6.45 5.04
C SER A 235 12.09 5.86 5.75
N ASN A 236 12.59 6.54 6.78
CA ASN A 236 13.75 6.12 7.57
C ASN A 236 13.59 4.73 8.15
N ARG A 237 12.38 4.41 8.67
CA ARG A 237 12.10 3.06 9.14
C ARG A 237 12.19 2.01 8.02
N THR A 238 11.68 2.31 6.83
CA THR A 238 11.74 1.36 5.70
C THR A 238 13.18 1.14 5.25
N VAL A 239 13.98 2.21 5.18
CA VAL A 239 15.39 2.14 4.82
C VAL A 239 16.18 1.39 5.89
N ARG A 240 15.92 1.66 7.18
CA ARG A 240 16.56 0.97 8.31
C ARG A 240 16.28 -0.52 8.29
N GLU A 241 15.01 -0.92 8.19
CA GLU A 241 14.60 -2.34 8.14
C GLU A 241 15.33 -3.07 7.00
N ALA A 242 15.44 -2.46 5.82
CA ALA A 242 16.11 -3.06 4.67
C ALA A 242 17.66 -3.06 4.82
N LEU A 243 18.24 -2.07 5.48
CA LEU A 243 19.68 -2.00 5.73
C LEU A 243 20.10 -3.01 6.81
N GLU A 244 19.28 -3.20 7.86
CA GLU A 244 19.48 -4.24 8.88
C GLU A 244 19.43 -5.63 8.25
N GLU A 245 18.53 -5.88 7.29
CA GLU A 245 18.46 -7.15 6.55
C GLU A 245 19.67 -7.37 5.64
N ALA A 246 20.30 -6.31 5.15
CA ALA A 246 21.49 -6.37 4.30
C ALA A 246 22.79 -6.64 5.09
N GLU A 247 22.80 -6.46 6.42
CA GLU A 247 23.91 -6.74 7.36
C GLU A 247 25.29 -6.25 6.89
N PRO A 248 25.47 -4.95 6.50
CA PRO A 248 26.76 -4.48 5.96
C PRO A 248 27.86 -4.53 7.03
N ALA A 249 29.02 -5.08 6.67
CA ALA A 249 30.17 -5.19 7.57
C ALA A 249 31.12 -3.97 7.52
N SER A 250 30.93 -3.06 6.55
CA SER A 250 31.73 -1.87 6.37
C SER A 250 30.91 -0.69 5.87
N ARG A 251 31.45 0.53 6.03
CA ARG A 251 30.86 1.74 5.46
C ARG A 251 30.62 1.62 3.95
N TYR A 252 31.60 1.11 3.22
CA TYR A 252 31.50 0.93 1.78
C TYR A 252 30.35 -0.01 1.38
N GLU A 253 30.21 -1.12 2.08
CA GLU A 253 29.10 -2.06 1.88
C GLU A 253 27.76 -1.43 2.23
N ALA A 254 27.69 -0.63 3.29
CA ALA A 254 26.49 0.09 3.68
C ALA A 254 26.08 1.14 2.64
N GLU A 255 27.01 1.92 2.10
CA GLU A 255 26.76 2.87 1.02
C GLU A 255 26.24 2.15 -0.24
N ALA A 256 26.85 1.02 -0.62
CA ALA A 256 26.41 0.20 -1.73
C ALA A 256 25.00 -0.41 -1.49
N ALA A 257 24.72 -0.87 -0.26
CA ALA A 257 23.41 -1.37 0.13
C ALA A 257 22.35 -0.27 0.11
N LEU A 258 22.64 0.90 0.69
CA LEU A 258 21.75 2.07 0.66
C LEU A 258 21.42 2.49 -0.78
N GLY A 259 22.40 2.50 -1.69
CA GLY A 259 22.16 2.80 -3.10
C GLY A 259 21.11 1.87 -3.72
N ARG A 260 21.22 0.55 -3.48
CA ARG A 260 20.23 -0.43 -3.96
C ARG A 260 18.86 -0.26 -3.28
N ILE A 261 18.86 -0.03 -1.96
CA ILE A 261 17.64 0.17 -1.17
C ILE A 261 16.88 1.42 -1.64
N ILE A 262 17.58 2.54 -1.85
CA ILE A 262 16.96 3.78 -2.32
C ILE A 262 16.47 3.64 -3.76
N HIS A 263 17.24 2.96 -4.62
CA HIS A 263 16.77 2.66 -5.97
C HIS A 263 15.46 1.85 -5.92
N TRP A 264 15.43 0.74 -5.18
CA TRP A 264 14.22 -0.06 -4.97
C TRP A 264 13.07 0.78 -4.38
N TYR A 265 13.35 1.60 -3.35
CA TYR A 265 12.36 2.46 -2.71
C TYR A 265 11.70 3.42 -3.71
N ASN A 266 12.50 4.06 -4.55
CA ASN A 266 12.05 5.07 -5.50
C ASN A 266 11.38 4.48 -6.75
N HIS A 267 11.89 3.35 -7.28
CA HIS A 267 11.54 2.86 -8.61
C HIS A 267 10.71 1.57 -8.62
N GLU A 268 10.69 0.80 -7.53
CA GLU A 268 10.03 -0.51 -7.51
C GLU A 268 8.94 -0.61 -6.44
N ARG A 269 9.18 -0.01 -5.29
CA ARG A 269 8.28 -0.11 -4.14
C ARG A 269 6.96 0.60 -4.37
N LEU A 270 5.84 -0.13 -4.21
CA LEU A 270 4.49 0.45 -4.27
C LEU A 270 4.11 1.10 -2.92
N HIS A 271 3.66 2.34 -2.97
CA HIS A 271 3.26 3.11 -1.79
C HIS A 271 1.74 3.19 -1.63
N SER A 272 1.22 2.72 -0.51
CA SER A 272 -0.22 2.77 -0.24
C SER A 272 -0.80 4.19 -0.18
N SER A 273 0.00 5.17 0.24
CA SER A 273 -0.40 6.59 0.25
C SER A 273 -0.45 7.21 -1.15
N LEU A 274 0.20 6.59 -2.13
CA LEU A 274 0.23 6.98 -3.55
C LEU A 274 -0.71 6.10 -4.40
N GLY A 275 -1.75 5.51 -3.80
CA GLY A 275 -2.64 4.60 -4.52
C GLY A 275 -1.93 3.36 -5.08
N TYR A 276 -0.87 2.90 -4.41
CA TYR A 276 -0.01 1.80 -4.84
C TYR A 276 0.69 2.06 -6.18
N LEU A 277 1.09 3.31 -6.44
CA LEU A 277 2.10 3.68 -7.43
C LEU A 277 3.46 3.85 -6.76
N ARG A 278 4.51 3.94 -7.57
CA ARG A 278 5.89 4.12 -7.12
C ARG A 278 6.17 5.62 -6.90
N PRO A 279 7.12 5.98 -6.04
CA PRO A 279 7.55 7.37 -5.87
C PRO A 279 7.93 8.05 -7.19
N ILE A 280 8.66 7.38 -8.07
CA ILE A 280 9.06 7.92 -9.38
C ILE A 280 7.86 8.27 -10.27
N ASP A 281 6.77 7.50 -10.19
CA ASP A 281 5.56 7.73 -10.99
C ASP A 281 4.90 9.08 -10.64
N TYR A 282 5.03 9.51 -9.36
CA TYR A 282 4.57 10.80 -8.88
C TYR A 282 5.58 11.92 -9.05
N TYR A 283 6.89 11.59 -8.96
CA TYR A 283 7.95 12.61 -8.99
C TYR A 283 8.26 13.12 -10.40
N ARG A 284 8.30 12.22 -11.37
CA ARG A 284 8.66 12.55 -12.77
C ARG A 284 7.70 11.93 -13.80
N GLY A 285 6.69 11.18 -13.37
CA GLY A 285 5.71 10.53 -14.22
C GLY A 285 4.36 11.26 -14.26
N ASP A 286 3.36 10.56 -14.77
CA ASP A 286 1.96 10.97 -14.80
C ASP A 286 1.09 9.99 -14.01
N PRO A 287 0.90 10.21 -12.68
CA PRO A 287 0.13 9.30 -11.83
C PRO A 287 -1.34 9.24 -12.24
N GLN A 288 -1.90 10.30 -12.84
CA GLN A 288 -3.31 10.34 -13.24
C GLN A 288 -3.55 9.37 -14.40
N SER A 289 -2.73 9.42 -15.43
CA SER A 289 -2.77 8.50 -16.57
C SER A 289 -2.63 7.03 -16.13
N LEU A 290 -1.71 6.75 -15.19
CA LEU A 290 -1.53 5.39 -14.65
C LEU A 290 -2.77 4.90 -13.88
N HIS A 291 -3.38 5.74 -13.06
CA HIS A 291 -4.63 5.40 -12.37
C HIS A 291 -5.80 5.20 -13.34
N GLU A 292 -5.89 5.98 -14.42
CA GLU A 292 -6.91 5.79 -15.46
C GLU A 292 -6.72 4.48 -16.21
N THR A 293 -5.48 4.16 -16.55
CA THR A 293 -5.15 2.89 -17.21
C THR A 293 -5.57 1.69 -16.35
N ARG A 294 -5.25 1.72 -15.05
CA ARG A 294 -5.69 0.68 -14.10
C ARG A 294 -7.23 0.58 -14.02
N ARG A 295 -7.92 1.73 -13.99
CA ARG A 295 -9.40 1.77 -13.99
C ARG A 295 -9.99 1.16 -15.26
N LYS A 296 -9.43 1.48 -16.44
CA LYS A 296 -9.85 0.92 -17.73
C LYS A 296 -9.66 -0.60 -17.75
N LYS A 297 -8.50 -1.11 -17.32
CA LYS A 297 -8.22 -2.56 -17.22
C LYS A 297 -9.23 -3.28 -16.32
N LEU A 298 -9.53 -2.73 -15.15
CA LEU A 298 -10.53 -3.29 -14.22
C LEU A 298 -11.94 -3.29 -14.79
N ALA A 299 -12.34 -2.21 -15.48
CA ALA A 299 -13.66 -2.10 -16.10
C ALA A 299 -13.84 -3.11 -17.24
N ALA A 300 -12.84 -3.23 -18.12
CA ALA A 300 -12.83 -4.20 -19.21
C ALA A 300 -12.92 -5.65 -18.69
N ALA A 301 -12.14 -5.98 -17.66
CA ALA A 301 -12.18 -7.30 -17.04
C ALA A 301 -13.53 -7.59 -16.37
N ARG A 302 -14.15 -6.57 -15.74
CA ARG A 302 -15.49 -6.72 -15.16
C ARG A 302 -16.55 -7.01 -16.23
N HIS A 303 -16.47 -6.37 -17.38
CA HIS A 303 -17.37 -6.61 -18.50
C HIS A 303 -17.22 -8.05 -19.02
N ARG A 304 -16.01 -8.47 -19.31
CA ARG A 304 -15.69 -9.84 -19.77
C ARG A 304 -16.17 -10.92 -18.78
N ARG A 305 -16.00 -10.71 -17.46
CA ARG A 305 -16.52 -11.64 -16.45
C ARG A 305 -18.05 -11.76 -16.50
N ARG A 306 -18.73 -10.60 -16.64
CA ARG A 306 -20.19 -10.61 -16.75
C ARG A 306 -20.66 -11.42 -17.95
N GLU A 307 -20.07 -11.25 -19.10
CA GLU A 307 -20.41 -12.00 -20.31
C GLU A 307 -20.19 -13.50 -20.11
N LYS A 308 -19.00 -13.91 -19.74
CA LYS A 308 -18.67 -15.33 -19.49
C LYS A 308 -19.56 -15.97 -18.42
N ASN A 309 -19.82 -15.27 -17.31
CA ASN A 309 -20.67 -15.82 -16.25
C ASN A 309 -22.15 -15.87 -16.64
N LEU A 310 -22.62 -15.02 -17.55
CA LEU A 310 -23.99 -15.11 -18.10
C LEU A 310 -24.12 -16.27 -19.07
N GLU A 311 -23.10 -16.53 -19.89
CA GLU A 311 -23.04 -17.71 -20.77
C GLU A 311 -23.10 -19.01 -19.96
N LEU A 312 -22.36 -19.10 -18.86
CA LEU A 312 -22.39 -20.27 -17.96
C LEU A 312 -23.73 -20.48 -17.23
N ARG A 313 -24.60 -19.48 -17.19
CA ARG A 313 -25.94 -19.57 -16.63
C ARG A 313 -27.00 -20.08 -17.61
N GLN A 314 -26.70 -19.98 -18.92
CA GLN A 314 -27.63 -20.49 -19.93
C GLN A 314 -27.57 -22.03 -19.87
N PRO A 315 -28.68 -22.73 -19.66
CA PRO A 315 -28.68 -24.17 -19.77
C PRO A 315 -28.24 -24.53 -21.22
N THR A 316 -27.23 -25.38 -21.34
CA THR A 316 -26.90 -25.99 -22.60
C THR A 316 -28.14 -26.75 -23.06
N LEU A 317 -28.85 -26.24 -24.08
CA LEU A 317 -29.89 -26.97 -24.73
C LEU A 317 -29.25 -28.28 -25.24
N PRO A 318 -29.83 -29.46 -24.95
CA PRO A 318 -29.32 -30.68 -25.53
C PRO A 318 -29.36 -30.53 -27.07
N THR A 319 -28.20 -30.66 -27.70
CA THR A 319 -28.12 -30.83 -29.15
C THR A 319 -28.88 -32.09 -29.46
N GLU A 320 -30.05 -31.95 -30.06
CA GLU A 320 -30.77 -33.07 -30.67
C GLU A 320 -29.83 -33.71 -31.71
N GLY A 321 -29.38 -34.91 -31.40
CA GLY A 321 -28.65 -35.79 -32.31
C GLY A 321 -29.62 -36.80 -32.95
#